data_b129ec0f45f7ff114b82216a85d01784
#
_entry.id   b129ec0f45f7ff114b82216a85d01784
#
_cell.length_a   1.000
_cell.length_b   1.000
_cell.length_c   1.000
_cell.angle_alpha   90.00
_cell.angle_beta   90.00
_cell.angle_gamma   90.00
#
_symmetry.space_group_name_H-M   'P 1'
#
loop_
_entity.id
_entity.type
_entity.pdbx_description
1 polymer ?
#
loop_
_entity_poly.entity_id
_entity_poly.type
_entity_poly.pdbx_seq_one_letter_code
_entity_poly.pdbx_strand_id
1 'polypeptide(L)'
;SYNIGDGTNVSDIGYWTSLHNTFYTLANNKKTNNLLGLRSNNALEWKISDNFKYKSVFAIDYNMNTFHDYANRIHGDGADVNGSVEQNIRRNTNVVAQNSINYTKKIGLHSFDATALFEYQKNKNDFLGGYGENIAADGLIYLDVVSKNKSTLGNFSDWLNVSYLGLFNYSYDNRYVLDA
;
A
#
# COMPACT_ATOMS: atom_id res chain seq x y z
N SER A 1 -7.74 -44.63 14.27
CA SER A 1 -7.85 -43.21 14.65
C SER A 1 -6.62 -42.49 14.19
N TYR A 2 -6.79 -41.44 13.41
CA TYR A 2 -5.70 -40.55 13.04
C TYR A 2 -5.22 -39.83 14.29
N ASN A 3 -4.01 -40.09 14.72
CA ASN A 3 -3.37 -39.21 15.68
C ASN A 3 -2.64 -38.12 14.91
N ILE A 4 -3.22 -36.96 14.86
CA ILE A 4 -2.64 -35.80 14.20
C ILE A 4 -1.67 -35.05 15.13
N GLY A 5 -1.57 -35.49 16.38
CA GLY A 5 -0.66 -34.92 17.38
C GLY A 5 -1.01 -33.47 17.74
N ASP A 6 -0.16 -32.89 18.54
CA ASP A 6 -0.26 -31.48 19.01
C ASP A 6 0.74 -30.53 18.32
N GLY A 7 1.44 -31.00 17.29
CA GLY A 7 2.47 -30.24 16.58
C GLY A 7 3.87 -30.37 17.18
N THR A 8 4.05 -31.14 18.23
CA THR A 8 5.37 -31.33 18.87
C THR A 8 6.16 -32.47 18.26
N ASN A 9 5.52 -33.42 17.56
CA ASN A 9 6.14 -34.62 17.04
C ASN A 9 5.88 -34.78 15.52
N VAL A 10 6.96 -34.89 14.74
CA VAL A 10 6.88 -35.09 13.28
C VAL A 10 6.35 -36.49 12.90
N SER A 11 6.46 -37.50 13.78
CA SER A 11 5.97 -38.85 13.52
C SER A 11 4.46 -39.01 13.59
N ASP A 12 3.73 -38.02 14.04
CA ASP A 12 2.27 -38.00 14.07
C ASP A 12 1.67 -37.82 12.68
N ILE A 13 2.15 -38.55 11.69
CA ILE A 13 1.67 -38.57 10.32
C ILE A 13 0.58 -39.63 10.18
N GLY A 14 -0.56 -39.25 9.58
CA GLY A 14 -1.61 -40.20 9.26
C GLY A 14 -1.13 -41.32 8.37
N TYR A 15 -1.47 -42.54 8.71
CA TYR A 15 -1.17 -43.72 7.94
C TYR A 15 -1.74 -43.59 6.52
N TRP A 16 -0.95 -43.78 5.47
CA TRP A 16 -1.34 -43.73 4.05
C TRP A 16 -1.35 -42.35 3.34
N THR A 17 -0.83 -41.31 3.89
CA THR A 17 -0.75 -40.04 3.15
C THR A 17 0.70 -39.57 3.01
N SER A 18 1.06 -39.11 1.84
CA SER A 18 2.28 -38.32 1.59
C SER A 18 2.15 -36.87 2.09
N LEU A 19 1.06 -36.58 2.80
CA LEU A 19 0.81 -35.25 3.32
C LEU A 19 1.61 -35.01 4.60
N HIS A 20 2.16 -33.81 4.69
CA HIS A 20 2.87 -33.39 5.89
C HIS A 20 1.93 -33.22 7.09
N ASN A 21 2.47 -33.43 8.29
CA ASN A 21 1.71 -33.16 9.51
C ASN A 21 1.40 -31.67 9.62
N THR A 22 0.13 -31.32 9.38
CA THR A 22 -0.33 -29.93 9.35
C THR A 22 -0.19 -29.25 10.72
N PHE A 23 -0.38 -29.98 11.81
CA PHE A 23 -0.23 -29.41 13.16
C PHE A 23 1.22 -29.08 13.47
N TYR A 24 2.16 -29.95 13.04
CA TYR A 24 3.57 -29.65 13.18
C TYR A 24 3.98 -28.42 12.38
N THR A 25 3.53 -28.29 11.13
CA THR A 25 3.86 -27.14 10.29
C THR A 25 3.21 -25.86 10.83
N LEU A 26 1.97 -25.90 11.32
CA LEU A 26 1.33 -24.74 11.96
C LEU A 26 2.02 -24.30 13.24
N ALA A 27 2.56 -25.24 14.02
CA ALA A 27 3.27 -24.89 15.25
C ALA A 27 4.69 -24.33 15.01
N ASN A 28 5.37 -24.78 13.93
CA ASN A 28 6.79 -24.51 13.72
C ASN A 28 7.07 -23.56 12.54
N ASN A 29 6.13 -23.36 11.62
CA ASN A 29 6.24 -22.36 10.57
C ASN A 29 5.66 -21.02 11.04
N LYS A 30 6.13 -19.94 10.46
CA LYS A 30 5.63 -18.60 10.77
C LYS A 30 5.36 -17.82 9.49
N LYS A 31 4.10 -17.45 9.30
CA LYS A 31 3.69 -16.61 8.18
C LYS A 31 2.94 -15.39 8.70
N THR A 32 3.47 -14.23 8.42
CA THR A 32 2.84 -12.97 8.85
C THR A 32 2.75 -12.00 7.69
N ASN A 33 1.65 -11.26 7.65
CA ASN A 33 1.44 -10.19 6.69
C ASN A 33 0.85 -9.00 7.46
N ASN A 34 1.66 -7.96 7.65
CA ASN A 34 1.27 -6.79 8.42
C ASN A 34 1.10 -5.60 7.49
N LEU A 35 -0.02 -4.93 7.60
CA LEU A 35 -0.33 -3.71 6.88
C LEU A 35 -0.36 -2.53 7.84
N LEU A 36 0.45 -1.51 7.54
CA LEU A 36 0.40 -0.20 8.16
C LEU A 36 -0.12 0.80 7.13
N GLY A 37 -1.22 1.47 7.45
CA GLY A 37 -1.79 2.54 6.62
C GLY A 37 -1.86 3.85 7.40
N LEU A 38 -1.42 4.94 6.78
CA LEU A 38 -1.59 6.30 7.27
C LEU A 38 -2.24 7.12 6.17
N ARG A 39 -3.39 7.72 6.50
CA ARG A 39 -4.11 8.61 5.58
C ARG A 39 -4.41 9.94 6.27
N SER A 40 -4.08 11.03 5.60
CA SER A 40 -4.43 12.37 6.04
C SER A 40 -4.97 13.17 4.85
N ASN A 41 -6.05 13.89 5.08
CA ASN A 41 -6.64 14.79 4.11
C ASN A 41 -6.97 16.11 4.81
N ASN A 42 -6.34 17.20 4.37
CA ASN A 42 -6.45 18.51 4.96
C ASN A 42 -6.95 19.48 3.91
N ALA A 43 -7.93 20.29 4.25
CA ALA A 43 -8.46 21.33 3.39
C ALA A 43 -8.43 22.67 4.12
N LEU A 44 -7.99 23.70 3.43
CA LEU A 44 -8.04 25.08 3.85
C LEU A 44 -8.91 25.85 2.86
N GLU A 45 -9.92 26.52 3.36
CA GLU A 45 -10.74 27.46 2.58
C GLU A 45 -10.56 28.86 3.14
N TRP A 46 -10.25 29.81 2.25
CA TRP A 46 -10.05 31.20 2.63
C TRP A 46 -10.88 32.12 1.72
N LYS A 47 -11.80 32.84 2.32
CA LYS A 47 -12.54 33.91 1.66
C LYS A 47 -11.66 35.16 1.65
N ILE A 48 -10.98 35.41 0.54
CA ILE A 48 -10.08 36.55 0.38
C ILE A 48 -10.89 37.85 0.31
N SER A 49 -12.03 37.81 -0.39
CA SER A 49 -12.99 38.92 -0.50
C SER A 49 -14.39 38.36 -0.79
N ASP A 50 -15.39 39.24 -0.94
CA ASP A 50 -16.73 38.78 -1.30
C ASP A 50 -16.82 38.13 -2.69
N ASN A 51 -15.85 38.41 -3.55
CA ASN A 51 -15.80 37.86 -4.90
C ASN A 51 -14.77 36.75 -5.07
N PHE A 52 -13.77 36.61 -4.17
CA PHE A 52 -12.67 35.68 -4.31
C PHE A 52 -12.63 34.68 -3.17
N LYS A 53 -12.58 33.38 -3.52
CA LYS A 53 -12.32 32.27 -2.60
C LYS A 53 -11.10 31.50 -3.06
N TYR A 54 -10.24 31.15 -2.13
CA TYR A 54 -9.12 30.24 -2.34
C TYR A 54 -9.37 28.96 -1.57
N LYS A 55 -9.07 27.82 -2.20
CA LYS A 55 -9.11 26.52 -1.54
C LYS A 55 -7.83 25.75 -1.84
N SER A 56 -7.22 25.24 -0.79
CA SER A 56 -6.09 24.33 -0.86
C SER A 56 -6.46 23.01 -0.23
N VAL A 57 -6.14 21.90 -0.89
CA VAL A 57 -6.28 20.55 -0.38
C VAL A 57 -4.93 19.87 -0.43
N PHE A 58 -4.53 19.27 0.67
CA PHE A 58 -3.34 18.44 0.76
C PHE A 58 -3.72 17.09 1.33
N ALA A 59 -3.45 16.04 0.58
CA ALA A 59 -3.71 14.67 0.99
C ALA A 59 -2.45 13.82 0.87
N ILE A 60 -2.25 12.94 1.83
CA ILE A 60 -1.24 11.90 1.83
C ILE A 60 -1.87 10.57 2.19
N ASP A 61 -1.54 9.54 1.41
CA ASP A 61 -1.89 8.15 1.67
C ASP A 61 -0.61 7.33 1.63
N TYR A 62 -0.22 6.79 2.77
CA TYR A 62 0.96 5.95 2.93
C TYR A 62 0.55 4.56 3.39
N ASN A 63 0.94 3.55 2.63
CA ASN A 63 0.70 2.16 2.95
C ASN A 63 2.03 1.40 2.96
N MET A 64 2.27 0.63 4.00
CA MET A 64 3.41 -0.26 4.12
C MET A 64 2.91 -1.67 4.44
N ASN A 65 3.27 -2.61 3.58
CA ASN A 65 3.01 -4.04 3.79
C ASN A 65 4.34 -4.73 4.07
N THR A 66 4.41 -5.46 5.17
CA THR A 66 5.54 -6.31 5.54
C THR A 66 5.08 -7.75 5.56
N PHE A 67 5.70 -8.56 4.71
CA PHE A 67 5.46 -9.99 4.61
C PHE A 67 6.66 -10.75 5.14
N HIS A 68 6.41 -11.77 5.92
CA HIS A 68 7.42 -12.69 6.43
C HIS A 68 6.87 -14.11 6.39
N ASP A 69 7.62 -15.01 5.74
CA ASP A 69 7.33 -16.44 5.65
C ASP A 69 8.57 -17.22 6.06
N TYR A 70 8.42 -18.04 7.05
CA TYR A 70 9.44 -18.95 7.57
C TYR A 70 8.90 -20.37 7.50
N ALA A 71 9.59 -21.23 6.77
CA ALA A 71 9.34 -22.65 6.75
C ALA A 71 10.45 -23.39 7.52
N ASN A 72 10.04 -24.19 8.51
CA ASN A 72 10.99 -24.93 9.33
C ASN A 72 11.77 -25.97 8.52
N ARG A 73 12.94 -26.32 9.01
CA ARG A 73 13.89 -27.21 8.32
C ARG A 73 13.66 -28.71 8.56
N ILE A 74 12.74 -29.09 9.46
CA ILE A 74 12.62 -30.48 9.92
C ILE A 74 11.51 -31.22 9.18
N HIS A 75 10.38 -30.53 8.91
CA HIS A 75 9.22 -31.19 8.35
C HIS A 75 8.39 -30.21 7.50
N GLY A 76 7.72 -30.75 6.48
CA GLY A 76 6.91 -29.95 5.54
C GLY A 76 7.74 -29.34 4.42
N ASP A 77 7.20 -28.30 3.78
CA ASP A 77 7.76 -27.71 2.56
C ASP A 77 9.19 -27.16 2.72
N GLY A 78 9.61 -26.85 3.94
CA GLY A 78 10.94 -26.36 4.21
C GLY A 78 12.00 -27.45 4.43
N ALA A 79 11.60 -28.72 4.61
CA ALA A 79 12.53 -29.79 4.97
C ALA A 79 13.58 -30.09 3.89
N ASP A 80 13.17 -30.13 2.62
CA ASP A 80 14.03 -30.43 1.49
C ASP A 80 15.14 -29.38 1.26
N VAL A 81 14.89 -28.14 1.67
CA VAL A 81 15.82 -27.03 1.56
C VAL A 81 16.50 -26.66 2.88
N ASN A 82 16.31 -27.49 3.92
CA ASN A 82 16.78 -27.27 5.28
C ASN A 82 16.33 -25.93 5.84
N GLY A 83 15.04 -25.61 5.62
CA GLY A 83 14.39 -24.38 6.03
C GLY A 83 14.56 -23.23 5.04
N SER A 84 13.56 -22.38 4.99
CA SER A 84 13.56 -21.18 4.13
C SER A 84 12.98 -19.95 4.85
N VAL A 85 13.45 -18.78 4.43
CA VAL A 85 12.95 -17.50 4.89
C VAL A 85 12.67 -16.61 3.69
N GLU A 86 11.49 -16.02 3.66
CA GLU A 86 11.13 -14.94 2.75
C GLU A 86 10.68 -13.70 3.55
N GLN A 87 11.26 -12.55 3.23
CA GLN A 87 10.88 -11.28 3.82
C GLN A 87 10.70 -10.22 2.74
N ASN A 88 9.54 -9.59 2.72
CA ASN A 88 9.21 -8.58 1.72
C ASN A 88 8.66 -7.33 2.41
N ILE A 89 9.08 -6.16 1.91
CA ILE A 89 8.54 -4.87 2.30
C ILE A 89 8.06 -4.17 1.04
N ARG A 90 6.80 -3.77 1.04
CA ARG A 90 6.22 -2.94 -0.02
C ARG A 90 5.69 -1.66 0.59
N ARG A 91 6.08 -0.53 0.01
CA ARG A 91 5.60 0.79 0.40
C ARG A 91 4.92 1.47 -0.78
N ASN A 92 3.79 2.06 -0.52
CA ASN A 92 3.11 2.93 -1.47
C ASN A 92 2.88 4.28 -0.80
N THR A 93 3.26 5.34 -1.47
CA THR A 93 3.03 6.72 -1.02
C THR A 93 2.33 7.47 -2.14
N ASN A 94 1.15 7.98 -1.86
CA ASN A 94 0.43 8.86 -2.76
C ASN A 94 0.23 10.23 -2.10
N VAL A 95 0.65 11.28 -2.80
CA VAL A 95 0.53 12.67 -2.34
C VAL A 95 -0.27 13.44 -3.38
N VAL A 96 -1.28 14.17 -2.92
CA VAL A 96 -2.09 15.06 -3.75
C VAL A 96 -2.09 16.45 -3.14
N ALA A 97 -1.80 17.46 -3.96
CA ALA A 97 -1.94 18.86 -3.61
C ALA A 97 -2.79 19.56 -4.67
N GLN A 98 -3.91 20.09 -4.25
CA GLN A 98 -4.82 20.87 -5.12
C GLN A 98 -4.92 22.29 -4.61
N ASN A 99 -4.85 23.25 -5.51
CA ASN A 99 -5.05 24.64 -5.20
C ASN A 99 -6.01 25.24 -6.22
N SER A 100 -7.06 25.89 -5.74
CA SER A 100 -8.03 26.53 -6.60
C SER A 100 -8.34 27.94 -6.14
N ILE A 101 -8.58 28.81 -7.10
CA ILE A 101 -9.13 30.15 -6.88
C ILE A 101 -10.42 30.24 -7.65
N ASN A 102 -11.45 30.69 -6.98
CA ASN A 102 -12.75 30.91 -7.55
C ASN A 102 -13.07 32.42 -7.47
N TYR A 103 -13.55 32.96 -8.56
CA TYR A 103 -14.04 34.32 -8.67
C TYR A 103 -15.51 34.35 -9.05
N THR A 104 -16.34 34.97 -8.23
CA THR A 104 -17.77 35.15 -8.50
C THR A 104 -18.13 36.63 -8.48
N LYS A 105 -18.86 37.11 -9.50
CA LYS A 105 -19.34 38.52 -9.58
C LYS A 105 -20.71 38.58 -10.21
N LYS A 106 -21.59 39.33 -9.58
CA LYS A 106 -22.90 39.71 -10.15
C LYS A 106 -22.94 41.21 -10.39
N ILE A 107 -23.31 41.62 -11.61
CA ILE A 107 -23.44 43.00 -12.05
C ILE A 107 -24.79 43.12 -12.76
N GLY A 108 -25.81 43.66 -12.07
CA GLY A 108 -27.16 43.72 -12.59
C GLY A 108 -27.72 42.33 -12.89
N LEU A 109 -28.06 42.09 -14.17
CA LEU A 109 -28.57 40.79 -14.65
C LEU A 109 -27.45 39.80 -15.06
N HIS A 110 -26.18 40.26 -15.04
CA HIS A 110 -25.03 39.42 -15.43
C HIS A 110 -24.45 38.76 -14.21
N SER A 111 -24.19 37.47 -14.28
CA SER A 111 -23.47 36.64 -13.29
C SER A 111 -22.28 35.94 -13.92
N PHE A 112 -21.15 36.07 -13.29
CA PHE A 112 -19.89 35.48 -13.70
C PHE A 112 -19.39 34.55 -12.59
N ASP A 113 -18.95 33.34 -12.94
CA ASP A 113 -18.23 32.45 -12.09
C ASP A 113 -17.02 31.88 -12.86
N ALA A 114 -15.83 32.00 -12.29
CA ALA A 114 -14.62 31.50 -12.90
C ALA A 114 -13.79 30.76 -11.85
N THR A 115 -13.33 29.58 -12.17
CA THR A 115 -12.46 28.80 -11.31
C THR A 115 -11.19 28.41 -12.07
N ALA A 116 -10.04 28.66 -11.47
CA ALA A 116 -8.77 28.08 -11.88
C ALA A 116 -8.31 27.09 -10.84
N LEU A 117 -7.93 25.89 -11.27
CA LEU A 117 -7.43 24.80 -10.44
C LEU A 117 -6.05 24.38 -10.92
N PHE A 118 -5.16 24.17 -9.97
CA PHE A 118 -3.88 23.50 -10.12
C PHE A 118 -3.89 22.21 -9.28
N GLU A 119 -3.51 21.09 -9.86
CA GLU A 119 -3.36 19.83 -9.18
C GLU A 119 -1.96 19.26 -9.41
N TYR A 120 -1.36 18.80 -8.32
CA TYR A 120 -0.15 18.03 -8.31
C TYR A 120 -0.45 16.70 -7.63
N GLN A 121 -0.18 15.58 -8.30
CA GLN A 121 -0.30 14.25 -7.75
C GLN A 121 0.96 13.45 -8.01
N LYS A 122 1.53 12.87 -6.96
CA LYS A 122 2.68 11.98 -7.05
C LYS A 122 2.39 10.67 -6.34
N ASN A 123 2.64 9.57 -7.03
CA ASN A 123 2.61 8.25 -6.45
C ASN A 123 4.00 7.61 -6.54
N LYS A 124 4.43 6.96 -5.48
CA LYS A 124 5.66 6.18 -5.42
C LYS A 124 5.38 4.81 -4.83
N ASN A 125 5.77 3.77 -5.56
CA ASN A 125 5.82 2.39 -5.09
C ASN A 125 7.27 1.97 -4.93
N ASP A 126 7.57 1.33 -3.81
CA ASP A 126 8.89 0.81 -3.47
C ASP A 126 8.74 -0.61 -2.92
N PHE A 127 9.52 -1.54 -3.46
CA PHE A 127 9.52 -2.94 -3.08
C PHE A 127 10.95 -3.39 -2.78
N LEU A 128 11.11 -4.04 -1.66
CA LEU A 128 12.33 -4.75 -1.27
C LEU A 128 11.94 -6.13 -0.79
N GLY A 129 12.53 -7.16 -1.38
CA GLY A 129 12.31 -8.55 -1.00
C GLY A 129 13.61 -9.30 -0.85
N GLY A 130 13.56 -10.34 -0.03
CA GLY A 130 14.65 -11.28 0.13
C GLY A 130 14.12 -12.67 0.39
N TYR A 131 14.86 -13.66 -0.12
CA TYR A 131 14.62 -15.08 0.08
C TYR A 131 15.95 -15.80 0.33
N GLY A 132 15.92 -16.85 1.10
CA GLY A 132 17.04 -17.73 1.25
C GLY A 132 16.70 -19.03 1.95
N GLU A 133 17.60 -19.98 1.85
CA GLU A 133 17.46 -21.36 2.30
C GLU A 133 18.63 -21.78 3.19
N ASN A 134 18.53 -23.00 3.74
CA ASN A 134 19.54 -23.61 4.59
C ASN A 134 19.81 -22.80 5.86
N ILE A 135 18.88 -22.91 6.78
CA ILE A 135 18.87 -22.21 8.08
C ILE A 135 19.83 -22.94 9.03
N ALA A 136 20.66 -22.18 9.73
CA ALA A 136 21.70 -22.74 10.60
C ALA A 136 21.18 -23.46 11.85
N ALA A 137 20.05 -23.00 12.42
CA ALA A 137 19.45 -23.60 13.61
C ALA A 137 17.95 -23.31 13.67
N ASP A 138 17.21 -24.14 14.43
CA ASP A 138 15.77 -23.93 14.62
C ASP A 138 15.48 -22.63 15.36
N GLY A 139 14.35 -22.00 15.02
CA GLY A 139 13.91 -20.73 15.63
C GLY A 139 14.62 -19.48 15.14
N LEU A 140 15.61 -19.60 14.26
CA LEU A 140 16.21 -18.48 13.55
C LEU A 140 15.38 -18.17 12.31
N ILE A 141 14.60 -17.13 12.37
CA ILE A 141 13.53 -16.85 11.41
C ILE A 141 13.81 -15.66 10.47
N TYR A 142 15.00 -15.09 10.47
CA TYR A 142 15.37 -13.92 9.68
C TYR A 142 16.34 -14.26 8.54
N LEU A 143 16.41 -13.40 7.53
CA LEU A 143 17.21 -13.60 6.33
C LEU A 143 18.73 -13.63 6.55
N ASP A 144 19.22 -13.13 7.67
CA ASP A 144 20.66 -13.14 7.99
C ASP A 144 21.21 -14.56 8.28
N VAL A 145 20.33 -15.49 8.66
CA VAL A 145 20.69 -16.87 9.06
C VAL A 145 20.69 -17.88 7.92
N VAL A 146 20.20 -17.50 6.74
CA VAL A 146 20.19 -18.39 5.56
C VAL A 146 21.56 -18.41 4.89
N SER A 147 21.95 -19.58 4.36
CA SER A 147 23.29 -19.76 3.78
C SER A 147 23.30 -20.15 2.31
N LYS A 148 22.16 -20.60 1.75
CA LYS A 148 22.04 -21.04 0.35
C LYS A 148 20.93 -20.30 -0.38
N ASN A 149 20.99 -20.30 -1.70
CA ASN A 149 19.99 -19.79 -2.61
C ASN A 149 19.50 -18.37 -2.23
N LYS A 150 20.42 -17.53 -1.77
CA LYS A 150 20.12 -16.16 -1.38
C LYS A 150 19.75 -15.35 -2.60
N SER A 151 18.60 -14.73 -2.55
CA SER A 151 18.16 -13.76 -3.56
C SER A 151 17.64 -12.50 -2.90
N THR A 152 17.89 -11.37 -3.55
CA THR A 152 17.31 -10.09 -3.18
C THR A 152 16.65 -9.48 -4.40
N LEU A 153 15.47 -8.92 -4.20
CA LEU A 153 14.69 -8.25 -5.23
C LEU A 153 14.41 -6.83 -4.74
N GLY A 154 14.61 -5.88 -5.62
CA GLY A 154 14.25 -4.50 -5.35
C GLY A 154 13.76 -3.84 -6.63
N ASN A 155 12.66 -3.15 -6.56
CA ASN A 155 12.20 -2.28 -7.63
C ASN A 155 11.46 -1.07 -7.06
N PHE A 156 11.35 -0.04 -7.88
CA PHE A 156 10.49 1.07 -7.60
C PHE A 156 9.77 1.51 -8.88
N SER A 157 8.62 2.10 -8.71
CA SER A 157 7.95 2.85 -9.76
C SER A 157 7.39 4.12 -9.17
N ASP A 158 7.49 5.20 -9.89
CA ASP A 158 6.86 6.45 -9.55
C ASP A 158 6.23 7.10 -10.78
N TRP A 159 5.21 7.89 -10.53
CA TRP A 159 4.62 8.75 -11.53
C TRP A 159 4.20 10.08 -10.90
N LEU A 160 4.23 11.09 -11.72
CA LEU A 160 3.85 12.44 -11.39
C LEU A 160 2.82 12.92 -12.41
N ASN A 161 1.73 13.46 -11.91
CA ASN A 161 0.72 14.15 -12.71
C ASN A 161 0.60 15.61 -12.26
N VAL A 162 0.60 16.51 -13.22
CA VAL A 162 0.36 17.94 -12.99
C VAL A 162 -0.74 18.36 -13.94
N SER A 163 -1.80 18.92 -13.38
CA SER A 163 -2.99 19.31 -14.13
C SER A 163 -3.36 20.76 -13.85
N TYR A 164 -3.84 21.41 -14.87
CA TYR A 164 -4.44 22.74 -14.81
C TYR A 164 -5.85 22.66 -15.37
N LEU A 165 -6.80 23.22 -14.69
CA LEU A 165 -8.19 23.29 -15.12
C LEU A 165 -8.69 24.72 -14.98
N GLY A 166 -9.35 25.21 -16.02
CA GLY A 166 -10.11 26.45 -16.00
C GLY A 166 -11.59 26.13 -16.24
N LEU A 167 -12.46 26.69 -15.43
CA LEU A 167 -13.90 26.63 -15.61
C LEU A 167 -14.42 28.04 -15.65
N PHE A 168 -15.34 28.31 -16.57
CA PHE A 168 -16.00 29.60 -16.70
C PHE A 168 -17.48 29.42 -16.92
N ASN A 169 -18.27 30.05 -16.10
CA ASN A 169 -19.73 30.08 -16.22
C ASN A 169 -20.20 31.53 -16.27
N TYR A 170 -21.03 31.82 -17.25
CA TYR A 170 -21.69 33.11 -17.40
C TYR A 170 -23.19 32.94 -17.54
N SER A 171 -23.96 33.72 -16.83
CA SER A 171 -25.42 33.77 -17.03
C SER A 171 -25.95 35.19 -17.13
N TYR A 172 -26.95 35.37 -17.98
CA TYR A 172 -27.71 36.60 -18.14
C TYR A 172 -29.16 36.36 -17.76
N ASP A 173 -29.67 37.17 -16.83
CA ASP A 173 -31.06 37.12 -16.30
C ASP A 173 -31.47 35.69 -15.85
N ASN A 174 -30.55 34.84 -15.48
CA ASN A 174 -30.78 33.41 -15.20
C ASN A 174 -31.48 32.62 -16.34
N ARG A 175 -31.48 33.16 -17.55
CA ARG A 175 -32.16 32.58 -18.73
C ARG A 175 -31.19 32.08 -19.76
N TYR A 176 -30.09 32.77 -19.96
CA TYR A 176 -29.05 32.40 -20.91
C TYR A 176 -27.80 32.03 -20.15
N VAL A 177 -27.28 30.85 -20.40
CA VAL A 177 -26.11 30.30 -19.69
C VAL A 177 -25.07 29.87 -20.71
N LEU A 178 -23.83 30.23 -20.46
CA LEU A 178 -22.65 29.75 -21.19
C LEU A 178 -21.68 29.10 -20.22
N ASP A 179 -21.31 27.85 -20.46
CA ASP A 179 -20.33 27.09 -19.72
C ASP A 179 -19.15 26.76 -20.63
N ALA A 180 -17.91 26.89 -20.11
CA ALA A 180 -16.66 26.55 -20.79
C ALA A 180 -15.61 25.99 -19.83
#